data_c6fe2b9c951f6e5ac2cefbc1c3d1a0fb
#
_entry.id   c6fe2b9c951f6e5ac2cefbc1c3d1a0fb
#
_cell.length_a   1.000
_cell.length_b   1.000
_cell.length_c   1.000
_cell.angle_alpha   90.00
_cell.angle_beta   90.00
_cell.angle_gamma   90.00
#
_symmetry.space_group_name_H-M   'P 1'
#
loop_
_entity.id
_entity.type
_entity.pdbx_description
1 polymer ?
#
loop_
_entity_poly.entity_id
_entity_poly.type
_entity_poly.pdbx_seq_one_letter_code
_entity_poly.pdbx_strand_id
1 'polypeptide(L)'
;MNKYYLIGPPGAGKTTETSSFRRSNSSFTIIELDSIVWLNGWKKKNQKLIQNEILELLNENDKIIFEGCYPELLEFFEKNNCTILFLDTGLFVCLKRVIYRSLHRILNKVQIFGNRESFFRLFHPNGIIFYTIRNYFFLRKNMKKQKRKGKLRWKLWKNFYIKHYR
;
A
#
# COMPACT_ATOMS: atom_id res chain seq x y z
N MET A 1 14.33 15.36 -1.38
CA MET A 1 14.23 13.91 -1.10
C MET A 1 12.97 13.36 -1.75
N ASN A 2 13.11 12.36 -2.63
CA ASN A 2 12.01 11.79 -3.39
C ASN A 2 11.63 10.40 -2.84
N LYS A 3 11.36 10.33 -1.52
CA LYS A 3 11.01 9.10 -0.79
C LYS A 3 9.53 9.16 -0.40
N TYR A 4 8.77 8.19 -0.87
CA TYR A 4 7.31 8.18 -0.77
C TYR A 4 6.78 6.87 -0.23
N TYR A 5 5.68 6.94 0.53
CA TYR A 5 4.88 5.79 0.87
C TYR A 5 3.46 5.97 0.35
N LEU A 6 3.10 5.22 -0.69
CA LEU A 6 1.74 5.18 -1.26
C LEU A 6 0.88 4.20 -0.47
N ILE A 7 -0.05 4.75 0.31
CA ILE A 7 -1.00 3.97 1.10
C ILE A 7 -2.43 4.15 0.58
N GLY A 8 -3.19 3.10 0.65
CA GLY A 8 -4.61 3.06 0.32
C GLY A 8 -5.19 1.71 0.68
N PRO A 9 -6.53 1.57 0.81
CA PRO A 9 -7.14 0.30 1.13
C PRO A 9 -6.82 -0.76 0.06
N PRO A 10 -6.92 -2.07 0.37
CA PRO A 10 -6.85 -3.10 -0.66
C PRO A 10 -7.87 -2.84 -1.77
N GLY A 11 -7.51 -3.11 -3.02
CA GLY A 11 -8.37 -2.81 -4.17
C GLY A 11 -8.41 -1.34 -4.61
N ALA A 12 -7.70 -0.43 -3.93
CA ALA A 12 -7.64 0.99 -4.32
C ALA A 12 -7.00 1.22 -5.71
N GLY A 13 -6.16 0.29 -6.18
CA GLY A 13 -5.47 0.38 -7.47
C GLY A 13 -4.04 0.88 -7.37
N LYS A 14 -3.41 0.79 -6.18
CA LYS A 14 -2.02 1.25 -5.95
C LYS A 14 -1.04 0.73 -6.99
N THR A 15 -0.96 -0.59 -7.16
CA THR A 15 -0.05 -1.25 -8.10
C THR A 15 -0.31 -0.83 -9.56
N THR A 16 -1.56 -0.59 -9.93
CA THR A 16 -1.91 -0.07 -11.27
C THR A 16 -1.38 1.35 -11.46
N GLU A 17 -1.57 2.20 -10.46
CA GLU A 17 -1.12 3.60 -10.48
C GLU A 17 0.41 3.70 -10.47
N THR A 18 1.10 2.92 -9.62
CA THR A 18 2.57 2.92 -9.57
C THR A 18 3.18 2.32 -10.83
N SER A 19 2.58 1.27 -11.42
CA SER A 19 3.01 0.71 -12.70
C SER A 19 2.85 1.71 -13.84
N SER A 20 1.77 2.48 -13.84
CA SER A 20 1.54 3.56 -14.81
C SER A 20 2.57 4.69 -14.62
N PHE A 21 2.80 5.10 -13.38
CA PHE A 21 3.79 6.12 -13.03
C PHE A 21 5.21 5.71 -13.44
N ARG A 22 5.60 4.45 -13.22
CA ARG A 22 6.90 3.90 -13.58
C ARG A 22 7.21 3.99 -15.07
N ARG A 23 6.21 3.79 -15.93
CA ARG A 23 6.38 3.87 -17.40
C ARG A 23 6.87 5.25 -17.85
N SER A 24 6.44 6.31 -17.17
CA SER A 24 6.82 7.69 -17.49
C SER A 24 7.95 8.24 -16.60
N ASN A 25 8.31 7.51 -15.53
CA ASN A 25 9.29 7.93 -14.52
C ASN A 25 10.20 6.75 -14.13
N SER A 26 11.00 6.26 -15.08
CA SER A 26 11.88 5.10 -14.91
C SER A 26 12.94 5.25 -13.82
N SER A 27 13.22 6.49 -13.40
CA SER A 27 14.20 6.78 -12.33
C SER A 27 13.70 6.45 -10.91
N PHE A 28 12.42 6.07 -10.75
CA PHE A 28 11.87 5.68 -9.44
C PHE A 28 11.92 4.16 -9.23
N THR A 29 12.49 3.74 -8.12
CA THR A 29 12.35 2.37 -7.60
C THR A 29 10.98 2.22 -6.95
N ILE A 30 10.22 1.20 -7.32
CA ILE A 30 8.89 0.92 -6.75
C ILE A 30 8.94 -0.42 -6.05
N ILE A 31 8.58 -0.44 -4.77
CA ILE A 31 8.59 -1.62 -3.90
C ILE A 31 7.19 -1.90 -3.37
N GLU A 32 6.67 -3.09 -3.66
CA GLU A 32 5.46 -3.60 -3.04
C GLU A 32 5.78 -4.12 -1.62
N LEU A 33 5.23 -3.48 -0.58
CA LEU A 33 5.48 -3.90 0.81
C LEU A 33 5.01 -5.33 1.10
N ASP A 34 4.08 -5.86 0.32
CA ASP A 34 3.64 -7.24 0.46
C ASP A 34 4.80 -8.23 0.26
N SER A 35 5.77 -7.93 -0.62
CA SER A 35 6.97 -8.75 -0.84
C SER A 35 7.94 -8.76 0.35
N ILE A 36 7.97 -7.65 1.11
CA ILE A 36 8.81 -7.51 2.30
C ILE A 36 8.14 -8.13 3.53
N VAL A 37 6.82 -7.95 3.65
CA VAL A 37 6.07 -8.25 4.88
C VAL A 37 5.72 -9.72 5.02
N TRP A 38 5.36 -10.40 3.92
CA TRP A 38 4.81 -11.74 3.98
C TRP A 38 5.85 -12.83 3.72
N LEU A 39 5.84 -13.83 4.58
CA LEU A 39 6.52 -15.11 4.41
C LEU A 39 5.53 -16.17 3.92
N ASN A 40 6.03 -17.33 3.52
CA ASN A 40 5.22 -18.48 3.17
C ASN A 40 4.24 -18.86 4.30
N GLY A 41 3.03 -19.30 3.94
CA GLY A 41 1.96 -19.62 4.89
C GLY A 41 1.25 -18.40 5.48
N TRP A 42 1.32 -17.23 4.83
CA TRP A 42 0.73 -15.98 5.31
C TRP A 42 1.23 -15.57 6.70
N LYS A 43 2.48 -15.92 7.03
CA LYS A 43 3.15 -15.48 8.25
C LYS A 43 3.74 -14.11 8.02
N LYS A 44 3.43 -13.18 8.93
CA LYS A 44 4.01 -11.84 8.89
C LYS A 44 5.44 -11.88 9.44
N LYS A 45 6.38 -11.29 8.71
CA LYS A 45 7.77 -11.09 9.19
C LYS A 45 7.78 -10.22 10.45
N ASN A 46 8.77 -10.38 11.29
CA ASN A 46 8.96 -9.54 12.48
C ASN A 46 9.04 -8.06 12.08
N GLN A 47 8.38 -7.19 12.85
CA GLN A 47 8.29 -5.76 12.53
C GLN A 47 9.67 -5.07 12.46
N LYS A 48 10.59 -5.44 13.34
CA LYS A 48 11.97 -4.89 13.30
C LYS A 48 12.69 -5.27 12.01
N LEU A 49 12.54 -6.52 11.56
CA LEU A 49 13.15 -6.98 10.30
C LEU A 49 12.55 -6.25 9.10
N ILE A 50 11.24 -6.04 9.07
CA ILE A 50 10.57 -5.24 8.02
C ILE A 50 11.13 -3.82 8.01
N GLN A 51 11.25 -3.19 9.18
CA GLN A 51 11.75 -1.82 9.30
C GLN A 51 13.22 -1.70 8.85
N ASN A 52 14.07 -2.66 9.21
CA ASN A 52 15.47 -2.68 8.79
C ASN A 52 15.58 -2.80 7.25
N GLU A 53 14.85 -3.74 6.65
CA GLU A 53 14.85 -3.91 5.20
C GLU A 53 14.33 -2.65 4.45
N ILE A 54 13.33 -1.98 5.01
CA ILE A 54 12.87 -0.69 4.46
C ILE A 54 13.94 0.39 4.60
N LEU A 55 14.68 0.43 5.74
CA LEU A 55 15.76 1.39 5.93
C LEU A 55 16.91 1.20 4.94
N GLU A 56 17.32 -0.05 4.70
CA GLU A 56 18.33 -0.38 3.70
C GLU A 56 17.92 0.15 2.33
N LEU A 57 16.69 -0.19 1.88
CA LEU A 57 16.16 0.28 0.61
C LEU A 57 16.04 1.81 0.53
N LEU A 58 15.70 2.49 1.65
CA LEU A 58 15.67 3.94 1.72
C LEU A 58 17.06 4.56 1.58
N ASN A 59 18.10 3.89 2.08
CA ASN A 59 19.49 4.39 1.99
C ASN A 59 20.09 4.16 0.61
N GLU A 60 19.73 3.06 -0.04
CA GLU A 60 20.23 2.69 -1.37
C GLU A 60 19.57 3.48 -2.52
N ASN A 61 18.40 4.07 -2.27
CA ASN A 61 17.62 4.69 -3.33
C ASN A 61 17.29 6.17 -3.03
N ASP A 62 17.69 7.07 -3.90
CA ASP A 62 17.34 8.50 -3.82
C ASP A 62 15.87 8.77 -4.19
N LYS A 63 15.33 7.95 -5.09
CA LYS A 63 13.95 8.06 -5.59
C LYS A 63 13.23 6.72 -5.43
N ILE A 64 12.37 6.63 -4.41
CA ILE A 64 11.69 5.38 -4.09
C ILE A 64 10.24 5.62 -3.69
N ILE A 65 9.38 4.72 -4.13
CA ILE A 65 7.97 4.64 -3.72
C ILE A 65 7.73 3.26 -3.14
N PHE A 66 7.42 3.19 -1.85
CA PHE A 66 6.83 2.00 -1.25
C PHE A 66 5.33 2.03 -1.43
N GLU A 67 4.72 0.90 -1.81
CA GLU A 67 3.27 0.80 -1.87
C GLU A 67 2.74 -0.34 -1.01
N GLY A 68 1.58 -0.12 -0.38
CA GLY A 68 0.94 -1.13 0.45
C GLY A 68 -0.22 -0.59 1.29
N CYS A 69 -0.78 -1.45 2.13
CA CYS A 69 -1.78 -1.06 3.11
C CYS A 69 -1.36 -1.53 4.51
N TYR A 70 -0.36 -0.86 5.07
CA TYR A 70 0.21 -1.15 6.38
C TYR A 70 0.16 0.11 7.26
N PRO A 71 -1.00 0.40 7.88
CA PRO A 71 -1.16 1.58 8.73
C PRO A 71 -0.17 1.65 9.88
N GLU A 72 0.29 0.50 10.37
CA GLU A 72 1.30 0.37 11.43
C GLU A 72 2.69 0.88 11.04
N LEU A 73 2.97 1.02 9.74
CA LEU A 73 4.23 1.57 9.24
C LEU A 73 4.18 3.09 8.98
N LEU A 74 3.01 3.73 9.12
CA LEU A 74 2.86 5.17 8.84
C LEU A 74 3.82 6.03 9.66
N GLU A 75 3.86 5.81 10.97
CA GLU A 75 4.74 6.57 11.86
C GLU A 75 6.22 6.35 11.54
N PHE A 76 6.58 5.11 11.17
CA PHE A 76 7.93 4.76 10.76
C PHE A 76 8.35 5.52 9.48
N PHE A 77 7.51 5.54 8.46
CA PHE A 77 7.78 6.30 7.24
C PHE A 77 7.82 7.82 7.48
N GLU A 78 6.95 8.36 8.34
CA GLU A 78 7.00 9.78 8.73
C GLU A 78 8.32 10.15 9.42
N LYS A 79 8.80 9.30 10.37
CA LYS A 79 10.08 9.49 11.09
C LYS A 79 11.27 9.47 10.13
N ASN A 80 11.20 8.65 9.09
CA ASN A 80 12.24 8.55 8.06
C ASN A 80 12.06 9.54 6.90
N ASN A 81 11.38 10.66 7.15
CA ASN A 81 11.20 11.76 6.21
C ASN A 81 10.50 11.40 4.89
N CYS A 82 9.76 10.29 4.82
CA CYS A 82 8.96 9.94 3.66
C CYS A 82 7.68 10.80 3.57
N THR A 83 7.30 11.15 2.35
CA THR A 83 6.00 11.76 2.09
C THR A 83 4.94 10.68 1.95
N ILE A 84 3.86 10.78 2.73
CA ILE A 84 2.75 9.84 2.65
C ILE A 84 1.80 10.27 1.53
N LEU A 85 1.62 9.39 0.56
CA LEU A 85 0.70 9.57 -0.56
C LEU A 85 -0.54 8.70 -0.32
N PHE A 86 -1.70 9.31 -0.27
CA PHE A 86 -2.96 8.58 -0.05
C PHE A 86 -3.73 8.41 -1.34
N LEU A 87 -4.01 7.16 -1.71
CA LEU A 87 -4.88 6.83 -2.84
C LEU A 87 -6.32 6.67 -2.33
N ASP A 88 -7.12 7.71 -2.56
CA ASP A 88 -8.52 7.79 -2.14
C ASP A 88 -9.44 7.21 -3.20
N THR A 89 -9.73 5.93 -3.12
CA THR A 89 -10.67 5.22 -3.99
C THR A 89 -11.92 4.85 -3.19
N GLY A 90 -13.11 4.99 -3.77
CA GLY A 90 -14.37 4.69 -3.09
C GLY A 90 -14.47 3.24 -2.60
N LEU A 91 -15.13 3.05 -1.44
CA LEU A 91 -15.21 1.74 -0.76
C LEU A 91 -15.78 0.64 -1.66
N PHE A 92 -16.89 0.90 -2.35
CA PHE A 92 -17.51 -0.08 -3.23
C PHE A 92 -16.61 -0.52 -4.38
N VAL A 93 -15.84 0.41 -4.94
CA VAL A 93 -14.85 0.09 -5.99
C VAL A 93 -13.74 -0.80 -5.43
N CYS A 94 -13.24 -0.48 -4.23
CA CYS A 94 -12.24 -1.30 -3.54
C CYS A 94 -12.75 -2.71 -3.28
N LEU A 95 -13.96 -2.84 -2.71
CA LEU A 95 -14.56 -4.14 -2.41
C LEU A 95 -14.80 -4.97 -3.67
N LYS A 96 -15.43 -4.38 -4.71
CA LYS A 96 -15.64 -5.05 -5.99
C LYS A 96 -14.33 -5.62 -6.55
N ARG A 97 -13.26 -4.81 -6.57
CA ARG A 97 -11.94 -5.23 -7.08
C ARG A 97 -11.30 -6.31 -6.22
N VAL A 98 -11.39 -6.20 -4.89
CA VAL A 98 -10.85 -7.20 -3.96
C VAL A 98 -11.55 -8.53 -4.14
N ILE A 99 -12.90 -8.54 -4.14
CA ILE A 99 -13.68 -9.76 -4.30
C ILE A 99 -13.38 -10.42 -5.65
N TYR A 100 -13.47 -9.67 -6.75
CA TYR A 100 -13.18 -10.19 -8.09
C TYR A 100 -11.76 -10.79 -8.18
N ARG A 101 -10.75 -10.06 -7.70
CA ARG A 101 -9.36 -10.53 -7.70
C ARG A 101 -9.17 -11.79 -6.86
N SER A 102 -9.75 -11.83 -5.65
CA SER A 102 -9.62 -13.00 -4.77
C SER A 102 -10.34 -14.21 -5.34
N LEU A 103 -11.55 -14.05 -5.91
CA LEU A 103 -12.25 -15.14 -6.60
C LEU A 103 -11.43 -15.67 -7.79
N HIS A 104 -10.93 -14.79 -8.63
CA HIS A 104 -10.07 -15.18 -9.75
C HIS A 104 -8.82 -15.97 -9.27
N ARG A 105 -8.18 -15.55 -8.20
CA ARG A 105 -7.00 -16.22 -7.63
C ARG A 105 -7.32 -17.59 -7.04
N ILE A 106 -8.48 -17.71 -6.36
CA ILE A 106 -8.93 -18.97 -5.78
C ILE A 106 -9.26 -19.96 -6.90
N LEU A 107 -10.04 -19.56 -7.90
CA LEU A 107 -10.45 -20.43 -9.01
C LEU A 107 -9.25 -20.89 -9.84
N ASN A 108 -8.32 -20.00 -10.12
CA ASN A 108 -7.14 -20.32 -10.93
C ASN A 108 -5.94 -20.82 -10.09
N LYS A 109 -6.13 -21.09 -8.79
CA LYS A 109 -5.09 -21.57 -7.86
C LYS A 109 -3.80 -20.75 -7.89
N VAL A 110 -3.94 -19.40 -8.12
CA VAL A 110 -2.78 -18.50 -8.22
C VAL A 110 -2.11 -18.37 -6.85
N GLN A 111 -0.80 -18.52 -6.82
CA GLN A 111 0.02 -18.25 -5.64
C GLN A 111 0.56 -16.81 -5.68
N ILE A 112 0.61 -16.19 -4.49
CA ILE A 112 1.11 -14.84 -4.32
C ILE A 112 2.08 -14.85 -3.14
N PHE A 113 3.33 -14.51 -3.40
CA PHE A 113 4.40 -14.59 -2.40
C PHE A 113 4.43 -15.96 -1.71
N GLY A 114 4.28 -17.04 -2.48
CA GLY A 114 4.23 -18.43 -1.96
C GLY A 114 2.94 -18.81 -1.23
N ASN A 115 1.91 -17.98 -1.24
CA ASN A 115 0.66 -18.17 -0.51
C ASN A 115 -0.53 -18.38 -1.45
N ARG A 116 -1.53 -19.17 -1.01
CA ARG A 116 -2.81 -19.36 -1.70
C ARG A 116 -3.93 -18.68 -0.93
N GLU A 117 -4.83 -18.01 -1.65
CA GLU A 117 -6.08 -17.50 -1.10
C GLU A 117 -7.11 -18.63 -0.98
N SER A 118 -8.06 -18.52 -0.02
CA SER A 118 -9.18 -19.45 0.13
C SER A 118 -10.48 -18.69 0.39
N PHE A 119 -11.62 -19.31 0.06
CA PHE A 119 -12.94 -18.72 0.34
C PHE A 119 -13.14 -18.41 1.81
N PHE A 120 -12.69 -19.30 2.70
CA PHE A 120 -12.78 -19.09 4.14
C PHE A 120 -12.06 -17.81 4.57
N ARG A 121 -10.84 -17.58 4.05
CA ARG A 121 -10.07 -16.36 4.35
C ARG A 121 -10.70 -15.10 3.78
N LEU A 122 -11.40 -15.20 2.65
CA LEU A 122 -12.05 -14.04 2.03
C LEU A 122 -13.12 -13.44 2.94
N PHE A 123 -13.96 -14.28 3.57
CA PHE A 123 -15.10 -13.87 4.39
C PHE A 123 -14.83 -13.91 5.90
N HIS A 124 -13.67 -14.38 6.33
CA HIS A 124 -13.30 -14.39 7.74
C HIS A 124 -13.24 -12.95 8.32
N PRO A 125 -13.58 -12.70 9.62
CA PRO A 125 -13.47 -11.37 10.23
C PRO A 125 -12.09 -10.72 10.11
N ASN A 126 -11.02 -11.53 10.09
CA ASN A 126 -9.66 -11.08 9.80
C ASN A 126 -9.29 -11.21 8.31
N GLY A 127 -10.25 -11.48 7.44
CA GLY A 127 -10.05 -11.64 6.01
C GLY A 127 -9.98 -10.32 5.26
N ILE A 128 -9.65 -10.42 3.97
CA ILE A 128 -9.34 -9.25 3.15
C ILE A 128 -10.51 -8.26 3.00
N ILE A 129 -11.77 -8.73 3.03
CA ILE A 129 -12.96 -7.88 2.92
C ILE A 129 -13.05 -6.97 4.15
N PHE A 130 -13.04 -7.55 5.36
CA PHE A 130 -13.14 -6.79 6.61
C PHE A 130 -11.90 -5.91 6.82
N TYR A 131 -10.71 -6.40 6.43
CA TYR A 131 -9.49 -5.61 6.42
C TYR A 131 -9.62 -4.39 5.51
N THR A 132 -10.21 -4.54 4.33
CA THR A 132 -10.46 -3.44 3.38
C THR A 132 -11.39 -2.39 3.98
N ILE A 133 -12.53 -2.81 4.57
CA ILE A 133 -13.51 -1.91 5.18
C ILE A 133 -12.87 -1.14 6.34
N ARG A 134 -12.22 -1.83 7.27
CA ARG A 134 -11.58 -1.23 8.44
C ARG A 134 -10.53 -0.19 8.05
N ASN A 135 -9.65 -0.55 7.11
CA ASN A 135 -8.59 0.35 6.67
C ASN A 135 -9.11 1.51 5.81
N TYR A 136 -10.19 1.32 5.08
CA TYR A 136 -10.83 2.43 4.35
C TYR A 136 -11.22 3.57 5.29
N PHE A 137 -11.97 3.28 6.35
CA PHE A 137 -12.39 4.31 7.31
C PHE A 137 -11.22 4.85 8.12
N PHE A 138 -10.31 3.99 8.57
CA PHE A 138 -9.12 4.38 9.33
C PHE A 138 -8.24 5.37 8.55
N LEU A 139 -7.89 5.06 7.31
CA LEU A 139 -7.02 5.90 6.49
C LEU A 139 -7.66 7.26 6.17
N ARG A 140 -8.94 7.29 5.85
CA ARG A 140 -9.66 8.55 5.61
C ARG A 140 -9.74 9.43 6.86
N LYS A 141 -9.99 8.83 8.02
CA LYS A 141 -9.97 9.55 9.31
C LYS A 141 -8.59 10.16 9.58
N ASN A 142 -7.54 9.38 9.39
CA ASN A 142 -6.17 9.84 9.56
C ASN A 142 -5.80 10.96 8.57
N MET A 143 -6.14 10.80 7.30
CA MET A 143 -5.88 11.82 6.29
C MET A 143 -6.55 13.16 6.65
N LYS A 144 -7.81 13.13 7.08
CA LYS A 144 -8.52 14.33 7.56
C LYS A 144 -7.83 14.97 8.78
N LYS A 145 -7.41 14.14 9.76
CA LYS A 145 -6.70 14.60 10.96
C LYS A 145 -5.37 15.25 10.62
N GLN A 146 -4.58 14.66 9.73
CA GLN A 146 -3.28 15.20 9.33
C GLN A 146 -3.40 16.50 8.53
N LYS A 147 -4.40 16.62 7.65
CA LYS A 147 -4.72 17.89 6.96
C LYS A 147 -5.06 19.00 7.94
N ARG A 148 -5.92 18.74 8.97
CA ARG A 148 -6.27 19.70 10.00
C ARG A 148 -5.05 20.18 10.82
N LYS A 149 -4.06 19.31 11.01
CA LYS A 149 -2.81 19.62 11.72
C LYS A 149 -1.76 20.34 10.85
N GLY A 150 -2.09 20.68 9.61
CA GLY A 150 -1.17 21.34 8.68
C GLY A 150 0.06 20.49 8.30
N LYS A 151 0.01 19.16 8.50
CA LYS A 151 1.13 18.28 8.15
C LYS A 151 1.29 18.17 6.62
N LEU A 152 2.25 18.92 6.08
CA LEU A 152 2.56 18.99 4.64
C LEU A 152 3.01 17.67 4.01
N ARG A 153 3.37 16.67 4.81
CA ARG A 153 3.86 15.35 4.33
C ARG A 153 2.76 14.40 3.88
N TRP A 154 1.47 14.71 4.16
CA TRP A 154 0.35 13.91 3.71
C TRP A 154 -0.29 14.55 2.49
N LYS A 155 -0.21 13.88 1.33
CA LYS A 155 -0.75 14.36 0.05
C LYS A 155 -1.68 13.33 -0.56
N LEU A 156 -2.63 13.76 -1.37
CA LEU A 156 -3.39 12.86 -2.22
C LEU A 156 -2.52 12.43 -3.41
N TRP A 157 -2.57 11.16 -3.78
CA TRP A 157 -1.85 10.62 -4.95
C TRP A 157 -2.14 11.43 -6.22
N LYS A 158 -3.41 11.76 -6.46
CA LYS A 158 -3.83 12.59 -7.60
C LYS A 158 -3.03 13.88 -7.72
N ASN A 159 -2.79 14.57 -6.61
CA ASN A 159 -2.04 15.84 -6.62
C ASN A 159 -0.55 15.64 -6.88
N PHE A 160 0.00 14.51 -6.40
CA PHE A 160 1.38 14.11 -6.68
C PHE A 160 1.56 13.77 -8.15
N TYR A 161 0.67 12.96 -8.70
CA TYR A 161 0.68 12.50 -10.07
C TYR A 161 0.66 13.66 -11.07
N ILE A 162 -0.26 14.62 -10.88
CA ILE A 162 -0.37 15.81 -11.75
C ILE A 162 0.94 16.60 -11.79
N LYS A 163 1.64 16.73 -10.65
CA LYS A 163 2.90 17.49 -10.57
C LYS A 163 4.07 16.83 -11.31
N HIS A 164 4.07 15.52 -11.47
CA HIS A 164 5.18 14.76 -12.06
C HIS A 164 4.87 14.25 -13.47
N TYR A 165 3.64 14.47 -13.96
CA TYR A 165 3.19 14.06 -15.31
C TYR A 165 3.10 15.25 -16.30
N ARG A 166 3.37 16.44 -15.80
CA ARG A 166 3.56 17.64 -16.64
C ARG A 166 5.06 17.91 -16.75
#